data_94fe87f6df95159fdc9a2555eefbecef
#
_entry.id   94fe87f6df95159fdc9a2555eefbecef
#
_cell.length_a   1.000
_cell.length_b   1.000
_cell.length_c   1.000
_cell.angle_alpha   90.00
_cell.angle_beta   90.00
_cell.angle_gamma   90.00
#
_symmetry.space_group_name_H-M   'P 1'
#
loop_
_entity.id
_entity.type
_entity.pdbx_description
1 polymer ?
#
loop_
_entity_poly.entity_id
_entity_poly.type
_entity_poly.pdbx_seq_one_letter_code
_entity_poly.pdbx_strand_id
1 'polypeptide(L)'
;MSKTVSQQILRLEREQARAINQGDIPGATKMFDRAFVGFSSTTHERIRGLAALAKTFQHYLDLSPRLTYRIQKPQVQVCGSTAIATFYWSVELASGKTIHGRGTHVFARRGKEWRVIHEHFSRAH
;
A
#
# COMPACT_ATOMS: atom_id res chain seq x y z
N MET A 1 10.02 19.61 -16.55
CA MET A 1 10.97 18.76 -15.81
C MET A 1 10.35 17.41 -15.53
N SER A 2 11.08 16.34 -15.80
CA SER A 2 10.63 14.99 -15.45
C SER A 2 10.81 14.75 -13.97
N LYS A 3 9.90 13.99 -13.37
CA LYS A 3 10.01 13.57 -11.97
C LYS A 3 11.03 12.45 -11.84
N THR A 4 11.77 12.44 -10.74
CA THR A 4 12.63 11.31 -10.40
C THR A 4 11.78 10.08 -10.12
N VAL A 5 12.39 8.89 -10.15
CA VAL A 5 11.70 7.65 -9.80
C VAL A 5 11.19 7.71 -8.36
N SER A 6 12.02 8.20 -7.43
CA SER A 6 11.60 8.35 -6.04
C SER A 6 10.36 9.23 -5.89
N GLN A 7 10.30 10.34 -6.61
CA GLN A 7 9.11 11.22 -6.59
C GLN A 7 7.88 10.52 -7.15
N GLN A 8 8.05 9.75 -8.24
CA GLN A 8 6.95 8.98 -8.83
C GLN A 8 6.41 7.95 -7.84
N ILE A 9 7.30 7.21 -7.17
CA ILE A 9 6.90 6.19 -6.18
C ILE A 9 6.18 6.85 -5.00
N LEU A 10 6.70 7.93 -4.46
CA LEU A 10 6.07 8.65 -3.34
C LEU A 10 4.68 9.16 -3.72
N ARG A 11 4.53 9.62 -4.96
CA ARG A 11 3.21 10.04 -5.45
C ARG A 11 2.22 8.90 -5.48
N LEU A 12 2.64 7.72 -5.96
CA LEU A 12 1.79 6.52 -5.98
C LEU A 12 1.36 6.13 -4.57
N GLU A 13 2.28 6.19 -3.60
CA GLU A 13 1.95 5.88 -2.21
C GLU A 13 0.92 6.84 -1.62
N ARG A 14 1.05 8.13 -1.91
CA ARG A 14 0.09 9.15 -1.45
C ARG A 14 -1.27 8.98 -2.10
N GLU A 15 -1.30 8.67 -3.38
CA GLU A 15 -2.56 8.42 -4.11
C GLU A 15 -3.28 7.20 -3.55
N GLN A 16 -2.54 6.14 -3.23
CA GLN A 16 -3.12 4.95 -2.61
C GLN A 16 -3.71 5.27 -1.24
N ALA A 17 -2.97 5.97 -0.39
CA ALA A 17 -3.45 6.35 0.94
C ALA A 17 -4.73 7.17 0.85
N ARG A 18 -4.78 8.11 -0.09
CA ARG A 18 -5.99 8.91 -0.33
C ARG A 18 -7.16 8.04 -0.74
N ALA A 19 -6.94 7.11 -1.66
CA ALA A 19 -7.99 6.20 -2.14
C ALA A 19 -8.53 5.33 -0.99
N ILE A 20 -7.65 4.80 -0.15
CA ILE A 20 -8.05 4.02 1.03
C ILE A 20 -8.95 4.86 1.94
N ASN A 21 -8.55 6.11 2.21
CA ASN A 21 -9.29 7.00 3.10
C ASN A 21 -10.65 7.42 2.51
N GLN A 22 -10.80 7.35 1.20
CA GLN A 22 -12.06 7.63 0.51
C GLN A 22 -12.92 6.39 0.32
N GLY A 23 -12.45 5.21 0.72
CA GLY A 23 -13.14 3.96 0.46
C GLY A 23 -13.14 3.56 -1.01
N ASP A 24 -12.21 4.09 -1.79
CA ASP A 24 -12.08 3.85 -3.22
C ASP A 24 -11.18 2.63 -3.46
N ILE A 25 -11.79 1.44 -3.52
CA ILE A 25 -11.04 0.20 -3.70
C ILE A 25 -10.33 0.14 -5.06
N PRO A 26 -10.97 0.49 -6.20
CA PRO A 26 -10.25 0.55 -7.47
C PRO A 26 -9.02 1.46 -7.42
N GLY A 27 -9.14 2.63 -6.81
CA GLY A 27 -8.02 3.56 -6.63
C GLY A 27 -6.94 3.00 -5.72
N ALA A 28 -7.32 2.30 -4.65
CA ALA A 28 -6.37 1.71 -3.70
C ALA A 28 -5.56 0.55 -4.31
N THR A 29 -6.09 -0.12 -5.33
CA THR A 29 -5.42 -1.25 -5.99
C THR A 29 -4.74 -0.87 -7.31
N LYS A 30 -4.93 0.35 -7.78
CA LYS A 30 -4.50 0.80 -9.11
C LYS A 30 -3.00 0.63 -9.36
N MET A 31 -2.15 0.87 -8.37
CA MET A 31 -0.70 0.77 -8.54
C MET A 31 -0.16 -0.66 -8.44
N PHE A 32 -1.01 -1.65 -8.19
CA PHE A 32 -0.57 -3.03 -7.99
C PHE A 32 -0.56 -3.79 -9.32
N ASP A 33 0.46 -4.63 -9.49
CA ASP A 33 0.61 -5.49 -10.65
C ASP A 33 -0.31 -6.71 -10.54
N ARG A 34 -0.71 -7.26 -11.68
CA ARG A 34 -1.56 -8.48 -11.69
C ARG A 34 -0.88 -9.67 -11.04
N ALA A 35 0.45 -9.72 -11.08
CA ALA A 35 1.24 -10.79 -10.47
C ALA A 35 1.55 -10.52 -9.00
N PHE A 36 0.88 -9.55 -8.39
CA PHE A 36 1.11 -9.16 -6.99
C PHE A 36 0.96 -10.33 -6.04
N VAL A 37 1.89 -10.41 -5.09
CA VAL A 37 1.84 -11.34 -3.96
C VAL A 37 2.27 -10.59 -2.71
N GLY A 38 1.59 -10.80 -1.60
CA GLY A 38 1.98 -10.11 -0.37
C GLY A 38 1.34 -10.66 0.89
N PHE A 39 1.66 -9.99 1.99
CA PHE A 39 1.14 -10.29 3.31
C PHE A 39 0.57 -9.04 3.95
N SER A 40 -0.61 -9.14 4.53
CA SER A 40 -1.18 -8.06 5.32
C SER A 40 -0.82 -8.25 6.80
N SER A 41 -1.05 -7.21 7.60
CA SER A 41 -0.79 -7.26 9.04
C SER A 41 -1.92 -7.94 9.84
N THR A 42 -3.01 -8.30 9.20
CA THR A 42 -4.23 -8.77 9.89
C THR A 42 -4.58 -10.22 9.60
N THR A 43 -4.08 -10.79 8.52
CA THR A 43 -4.35 -12.17 8.16
C THR A 43 -3.06 -12.94 7.98
N HIS A 44 -3.10 -14.24 8.28
CA HIS A 44 -1.92 -15.10 8.11
C HIS A 44 -1.70 -15.45 6.64
N GLU A 45 -2.77 -15.57 5.89
CA GLU A 45 -2.72 -16.07 4.51
C GLU A 45 -2.04 -15.11 3.54
N ARG A 46 -1.30 -15.69 2.60
CA ARG A 46 -0.69 -14.92 1.51
C ARG A 46 -1.78 -14.40 0.58
N ILE A 47 -1.66 -13.13 0.19
CA ILE A 47 -2.58 -12.50 -0.76
C ILE A 47 -1.98 -12.64 -2.16
N ARG A 48 -2.72 -13.23 -3.09
CA ARG A 48 -2.27 -13.43 -4.47
C ARG A 48 -3.24 -12.76 -5.44
N GLY A 49 -2.72 -11.82 -6.23
CA GLY A 49 -3.47 -11.17 -7.30
C GLY A 49 -4.39 -10.06 -6.83
N LEU A 50 -4.96 -9.33 -7.80
CA LEU A 50 -5.74 -8.13 -7.54
C LEU A 50 -7.10 -8.42 -6.90
N ALA A 51 -7.74 -9.53 -7.27
CA ALA A 51 -9.05 -9.86 -6.70
C ALA A 51 -8.95 -10.12 -5.19
N ALA A 52 -7.93 -10.87 -4.76
CA ALA A 52 -7.70 -11.15 -3.34
C ALA A 52 -7.33 -9.88 -2.59
N LEU A 53 -6.54 -8.99 -3.22
CA LEU A 53 -6.16 -7.71 -2.63
C LEU A 53 -7.39 -6.82 -2.44
N ALA A 54 -8.26 -6.73 -3.45
CA ALA A 54 -9.48 -5.94 -3.36
C ALA A 54 -10.41 -6.45 -2.25
N LYS A 55 -10.52 -7.76 -2.09
CA LYS A 55 -11.28 -8.37 -0.98
C LYS A 55 -10.69 -8.00 0.37
N THR A 56 -9.37 -7.93 0.48
CA THR A 56 -8.70 -7.55 1.71
C THR A 56 -9.04 -6.12 2.09
N PHE A 57 -8.99 -5.18 1.15
CA PHE A 57 -9.38 -3.80 1.40
C PHE A 57 -10.86 -3.69 1.76
N GLN A 58 -11.74 -4.42 1.06
CA GLN A 58 -13.16 -4.42 1.36
C GLN A 58 -13.42 -4.90 2.79
N HIS A 59 -12.71 -5.95 3.22
CA HIS A 59 -12.82 -6.47 4.57
C HIS A 59 -12.45 -5.39 5.61
N TYR A 60 -11.37 -4.65 5.40
CA TYR A 60 -10.97 -3.57 6.31
C TYR A 60 -12.04 -2.48 6.39
N LEU A 61 -12.59 -2.08 5.25
CA LEU A 61 -13.62 -1.05 5.20
C LEU A 61 -14.93 -1.52 5.83
N ASP A 62 -15.26 -2.80 5.69
CA ASP A 62 -16.45 -3.36 6.32
C ASP A 62 -16.31 -3.40 7.84
N LEU A 63 -15.10 -3.68 8.35
CA LEU A 63 -14.83 -3.68 9.79
C LEU A 63 -14.75 -2.27 10.36
N SER A 64 -14.25 -1.32 9.61
CA SER A 64 -14.09 0.06 10.07
C SER A 64 -14.29 1.04 8.90
N PRO A 65 -15.55 1.39 8.59
CA PRO A 65 -15.86 2.24 7.43
C PRO A 65 -15.25 3.64 7.48
N ARG A 66 -14.87 4.12 8.66
CA ARG A 66 -14.34 5.48 8.87
C ARG A 66 -12.88 5.46 9.34
N LEU A 67 -12.12 4.47 8.92
CA LEU A 67 -10.72 4.45 9.27
C LEU A 67 -9.95 5.59 8.57
N THR A 68 -8.89 6.05 9.19
CA THR A 68 -7.94 6.97 8.59
C THR A 68 -6.58 6.30 8.52
N TYR A 69 -6.09 6.09 7.29
CA TYR A 69 -4.80 5.47 7.01
C TYR A 69 -3.78 6.55 6.67
N ARG A 70 -2.62 6.50 7.32
CA ARG A 70 -1.52 7.43 7.07
C ARG A 70 -0.21 6.67 6.92
N ILE A 71 0.61 7.14 6.00
CA ILE A 71 2.00 6.68 5.91
C ILE A 71 2.91 7.78 6.46
N GLN A 72 4.00 7.37 7.11
CA GLN A 72 4.93 8.29 7.76
C GLN A 72 6.35 7.88 7.43
N LYS A 73 7.23 8.87 7.27
CA LYS A 73 8.66 8.70 7.03
C LYS A 73 8.97 7.75 5.86
N PRO A 74 8.31 7.93 4.70
CA PRO A 74 8.56 7.05 3.57
C PRO A 74 9.98 7.24 3.03
N GLN A 75 10.63 6.14 2.68
CA GLN A 75 11.93 6.12 2.02
C GLN A 75 11.84 5.25 0.78
N VAL A 76 12.52 5.66 -0.28
CA VAL A 76 12.54 4.92 -1.54
C VAL A 76 13.98 4.60 -1.91
N GLN A 77 14.22 3.33 -2.23
CA GLN A 77 15.48 2.86 -2.79
C GLN A 77 15.22 2.42 -4.23
N VAL A 78 15.98 2.94 -5.17
CA VAL A 78 15.85 2.59 -6.59
C VAL A 78 17.03 1.73 -7.00
N CYS A 79 16.75 0.58 -7.60
CA CYS A 79 17.76 -0.34 -8.07
C CYS A 79 17.36 -0.83 -9.47
N GLY A 80 17.83 -0.12 -10.50
CA GLY A 80 17.49 -0.43 -11.89
C GLY A 80 15.98 -0.35 -12.14
N SER A 81 15.40 -1.47 -12.55
CA SER A 81 13.95 -1.56 -12.84
C SER A 81 13.14 -1.99 -11.62
N THR A 82 13.74 -1.94 -10.42
CA THR A 82 13.08 -2.25 -9.16
C THR A 82 13.20 -1.05 -8.23
N ALA A 83 12.17 -0.78 -7.46
CA ALA A 83 12.18 0.23 -6.40
C ALA A 83 11.52 -0.34 -5.16
N ILE A 84 12.05 0.02 -4.00
CA ILE A 84 11.52 -0.43 -2.72
C ILE A 84 11.11 0.80 -1.92
N ALA A 85 9.85 0.86 -1.52
CA ALA A 85 9.36 1.89 -0.61
C ALA A 85 9.14 1.24 0.76
N THR A 86 9.73 1.84 1.79
CA THR A 86 9.51 1.45 3.18
C THR A 86 8.94 2.64 3.93
N PHE A 87 8.05 2.37 4.86
CA PHE A 87 7.38 3.43 5.61
C PHE A 87 6.79 2.88 6.91
N TYR A 88 6.49 3.79 7.81
CA TYR A 88 5.65 3.48 8.95
C TYR A 88 4.22 3.81 8.58
N TRP A 89 3.26 3.08 9.12
CA TRP A 89 1.86 3.34 8.87
C TRP A 89 1.08 3.37 10.17
N SER A 90 -0.04 4.10 10.14
CA SER A 90 -1.00 4.09 11.22
C SER A 90 -2.41 4.04 10.64
N VAL A 91 -3.29 3.39 11.38
CA VAL A 91 -4.72 3.36 11.08
C VAL A 91 -5.44 3.82 12.34
N GLU A 92 -6.19 4.91 12.21
CA GLU A 92 -7.06 5.40 13.27
C GLU A 92 -8.48 4.90 12.98
N LEU A 93 -9.04 4.17 13.93
CA LEU A 93 -10.40 3.63 13.82
C LEU A 93 -11.41 4.66 14.30
N ALA A 94 -12.68 4.49 13.93
CA ALA A 94 -13.76 5.38 14.35
C ALA A 94 -13.88 5.48 15.88
N SER A 95 -13.47 4.45 16.61
CA SER A 95 -13.43 4.43 18.07
C SER A 95 -12.36 5.34 18.68
N GLY A 96 -11.45 5.87 17.86
CA GLY A 96 -10.28 6.62 18.32
C GLY A 96 -9.04 5.76 18.56
N LYS A 97 -9.16 4.44 18.51
CA LYS A 97 -8.03 3.54 18.65
C LYS A 97 -7.11 3.68 17.44
N THR A 98 -5.81 3.74 17.67
CA THR A 98 -4.78 3.80 16.62
C THR A 98 -3.96 2.52 16.61
N ILE A 99 -3.75 1.99 15.41
CA ILE A 99 -2.93 0.81 15.16
C ILE A 99 -1.73 1.25 14.34
N HIS A 100 -0.54 0.77 14.70
CA HIS A 100 0.73 1.15 14.05
C HIS A 100 1.43 -0.05 13.45
N GLY A 101 2.24 0.20 12.45
CA GLY A 101 3.05 -0.85 11.86
C GLY A 101 4.10 -0.33 10.90
N ARG A 102 4.66 -1.28 10.15
CA ARG A 102 5.67 -1.05 9.15
C ARG A 102 5.23 -1.69 7.85
N GLY A 103 5.51 -1.01 6.73
CA GLY A 103 5.13 -1.50 5.43
C GLY A 103 6.27 -1.43 4.43
N THR A 104 6.28 -2.38 3.51
CA THR A 104 7.19 -2.43 2.39
C THR A 104 6.41 -2.69 1.13
N HIS A 105 6.62 -1.87 0.11
CA HIS A 105 6.16 -2.11 -1.25
C HIS A 105 7.36 -2.29 -2.14
N VAL A 106 7.39 -3.39 -2.90
CA VAL A 106 8.38 -3.61 -3.95
C VAL A 106 7.73 -3.30 -5.28
N PHE A 107 8.29 -2.34 -6.00
CA PHE A 107 7.81 -1.91 -7.31
C PHE A 107 8.69 -2.49 -8.40
N ALA A 108 8.07 -2.92 -9.49
CA ALA A 108 8.76 -3.25 -10.73
C ALA A 108 8.33 -2.28 -11.81
N ARG A 109 9.28 -1.90 -12.66
CA ARG A 109 8.97 -1.05 -13.80
C ARG A 109 8.33 -1.90 -14.90
N ARG A 110 7.15 -1.45 -15.36
CA ARG A 110 6.42 -2.07 -16.47
C ARG A 110 6.24 -1.00 -17.56
N GLY A 111 7.12 -1.00 -18.55
CA GLY A 111 7.14 0.07 -19.54
C GLY A 111 7.46 1.41 -18.90
N LYS A 112 6.52 2.34 -18.94
CA LYS A 112 6.66 3.68 -18.33
C LYS A 112 6.09 3.76 -16.93
N GLU A 113 5.48 2.67 -16.44
CA GLU A 113 4.78 2.66 -15.16
C GLU A 113 5.55 1.84 -14.12
N TRP A 114 5.38 2.22 -12.87
CA TRP A 114 5.88 1.47 -11.73
C TRP A 114 4.69 0.80 -11.04
N ARG A 115 4.78 -0.53 -10.81
CA ARG A 115 3.69 -1.30 -10.21
C ARG A 115 4.19 -2.15 -9.06
N VAL A 116 3.39 -2.24 -8.01
CA VAL A 116 3.72 -3.04 -6.83
C VAL A 116 3.59 -4.52 -7.18
N ILE A 117 4.67 -5.26 -7.03
CA ILE A 117 4.71 -6.71 -7.24
C ILE A 117 4.72 -7.49 -5.93
N HIS A 118 5.07 -6.83 -4.83
CA HIS A 118 5.10 -7.45 -3.50
C HIS A 118 4.86 -6.42 -2.42
N GLU A 119 4.22 -6.88 -1.35
CA GLU A 119 3.94 -6.06 -0.18
C GLU A 119 4.11 -6.91 1.07
N HIS A 120 4.64 -6.30 2.12
CA HIS A 120 4.66 -6.93 3.44
C HIS A 120 4.35 -5.86 4.49
N PHE A 121 3.23 -6.04 5.16
CA PHE A 121 2.84 -5.17 6.27
C PHE A 121 2.93 -5.95 7.57
N SER A 122 3.54 -5.35 8.58
CA SER A 122 3.60 -5.90 9.92
C SER A 122 3.03 -4.89 10.91
N ARG A 123 2.45 -5.42 11.97
CA ARG A 123 1.90 -4.61 13.05
C ARG A 123 2.93 -4.46 14.15
N ALA A 124 3.09 -3.22 14.65
CA ALA A 124 3.94 -2.96 15.81
C ALA A 124 3.15 -3.21 17.10
N HIS A 125 3.84 -3.70 18.09
CA HIS A 125 3.27 -3.94 19.42
C HIS A 125 3.87 -3.02 20.45
#